data_f866b7d76c2d7ac6f09d4fc273a63104
#
_entry.id   f866b7d76c2d7ac6f09d4fc273a63104
#
_cell.length_a   1.000
_cell.length_b   1.000
_cell.length_c   1.000
_cell.angle_alpha   90.00
_cell.angle_beta   90.00
_cell.angle_gamma   90.00
#
_symmetry.space_group_name_H-M   'P 1'
#
loop_
_entity.id
_entity.type
_entity.pdbx_description
1 polymer ?
#
loop_
_entity_poly.entity_id
_entity_poly.type
_entity_poly.pdbx_seq_one_letter_code
_entity_poly.pdbx_strand_id
1 'polypeptide(L)'
;MNVILHVGPGKTGSSAIQKWLNEHSDTLLSEGVFYPEHSLDENGVSSGNALSIFEYDSKGQLHFSESKAKFLLENARAKQCHTLLLSSEAFIARFEPVLHFFDRCKVIFYLRNPVECAESLYNQSVKRHYNCNTIQVPSEVSFSRLLKLSQTIKNKKDGQLSVRLYGARFFNGGNIIRDFTSTIGLTANMDGYDKQINGSYSFPALEFKRWFNLVPISAVHHRLDRFLQQYCGKTEQFSLYTKKQYEEFKALSINALEDLFKNIGVEGDKQFLEEVKQSSQARVFEQGLGKECLTDLVKKIKSEDKHLYSELSQIALSPAHPDLRDGVIGKAFSGVRNPLGRKLRPVSLSFRKKLTVTDCFSSVPVSVVSKEHLQWIRDKLKLANNIDDGILLRDFALFHEELGNIDMAYYFMREARRYRPHGVIILGKLKEYSDSLYSKQM
;
A
#
# COMPACT_ATOMS: atom_id res chain seq x y z
N MET A 1 21.08 -21.60 -16.05
CA MET A 1 20.86 -20.21 -15.56
C MET A 1 20.37 -20.28 -14.13
N ASN A 2 20.95 -19.52 -13.24
CA ASN A 2 20.48 -19.39 -11.88
C ASN A 2 19.34 -18.37 -11.83
N VAL A 3 18.35 -18.58 -10.96
CA VAL A 3 17.29 -17.61 -10.74
C VAL A 3 17.31 -17.18 -9.27
N ILE A 4 17.30 -15.88 -9.04
CA ILE A 4 17.14 -15.31 -7.69
C ILE A 4 15.77 -14.66 -7.63
N LEU A 5 14.99 -15.05 -6.63
CA LEU A 5 13.62 -14.56 -6.42
C LEU A 5 13.53 -13.87 -5.07
N HIS A 6 13.52 -12.54 -5.07
CA HIS A 6 13.25 -11.76 -3.86
C HIS A 6 11.73 -11.61 -3.68
N VAL A 7 11.20 -12.26 -2.64
CA VAL A 7 9.77 -12.41 -2.40
C VAL A 7 9.27 -11.63 -1.18
N GLY A 8 10.07 -10.69 -0.68
CA GLY A 8 9.84 -10.04 0.61
C GLY A 8 8.39 -9.63 0.84
N PRO A 9 7.91 -9.68 2.07
CA PRO A 9 6.65 -9.03 2.40
C PRO A 9 6.81 -7.51 2.26
N GLY A 10 5.70 -6.80 2.10
CA GLY A 10 5.72 -5.35 2.16
C GLY A 10 6.35 -4.85 3.46
N LYS A 11 6.95 -3.68 3.42
CA LYS A 11 7.57 -2.99 4.59
C LYS A 11 8.86 -3.63 5.12
N THR A 12 9.51 -4.42 4.30
CA THR A 12 10.84 -5.00 4.57
C THR A 12 11.93 -4.42 3.67
N GLY A 13 11.77 -3.18 3.21
CA GLY A 13 12.76 -2.49 2.37
C GLY A 13 12.74 -2.87 0.89
N SER A 14 11.76 -3.63 0.43
CA SER A 14 11.64 -4.08 -0.96
C SER A 14 11.75 -2.96 -1.97
N SER A 15 11.07 -1.82 -1.73
CA SER A 15 11.12 -0.67 -2.64
C SER A 15 12.52 -0.02 -2.71
N ALA A 16 13.27 -0.05 -1.61
CA ALA A 16 14.65 0.45 -1.60
C ALA A 16 15.56 -0.46 -2.42
N ILE A 17 15.45 -1.77 -2.22
CA ILE A 17 16.18 -2.79 -2.99
C ILE A 17 15.84 -2.66 -4.49
N GLN A 18 14.55 -2.62 -4.84
CA GLN A 18 14.08 -2.56 -6.23
C GLN A 18 14.51 -1.27 -6.93
N LYS A 19 14.48 -0.15 -6.22
CA LYS A 19 14.95 1.13 -6.75
C LYS A 19 16.45 1.06 -7.03
N TRP A 20 17.24 0.56 -6.06
CA TRP A 20 18.67 0.40 -6.23
C TRP A 20 19.00 -0.51 -7.41
N LEU A 21 18.32 -1.66 -7.54
CA LEU A 21 18.50 -2.60 -8.64
C LEU A 21 18.22 -1.98 -10.01
N ASN A 22 17.20 -1.12 -10.09
CA ASN A 22 16.83 -0.43 -11.32
C ASN A 22 17.84 0.66 -11.69
N GLU A 23 18.37 1.38 -10.70
CA GLU A 23 19.37 2.44 -10.89
C GLU A 23 20.78 1.87 -11.24
N HIS A 24 21.05 0.60 -10.93
CA HIS A 24 22.35 -0.05 -11.12
C HIS A 24 22.27 -1.23 -12.11
N SER A 25 21.35 -1.18 -13.05
CA SER A 25 21.14 -2.25 -14.05
C SER A 25 22.40 -2.56 -14.85
N ASP A 26 23.20 -1.55 -15.22
CA ASP A 26 24.44 -1.72 -15.96
C ASP A 26 25.52 -2.43 -15.13
N THR A 27 25.64 -2.08 -13.84
CA THR A 27 26.53 -2.74 -12.90
C THR A 27 26.15 -4.23 -12.74
N LEU A 28 24.83 -4.50 -12.61
CA LEU A 28 24.32 -5.87 -12.52
C LEU A 28 24.67 -6.68 -13.78
N LEU A 29 24.48 -6.08 -14.96
CA LEU A 29 24.85 -6.72 -16.22
C LEU A 29 26.33 -7.03 -16.31
N SER A 30 27.21 -6.12 -15.89
CA SER A 30 28.67 -6.34 -15.88
C SER A 30 29.09 -7.47 -14.95
N GLU A 31 28.31 -7.75 -13.89
CA GLU A 31 28.53 -8.89 -12.98
C GLU A 31 27.69 -10.14 -13.41
N GLY A 32 27.16 -10.15 -14.63
CA GLY A 32 26.44 -11.29 -15.18
C GLY A 32 25.07 -11.54 -14.56
N VAL A 33 24.44 -10.51 -13.97
CA VAL A 33 23.10 -10.55 -13.38
C VAL A 33 22.13 -9.74 -14.24
N PHE A 34 21.12 -10.38 -14.79
CA PHE A 34 20.06 -9.72 -15.53
C PHE A 34 18.89 -9.38 -14.60
N TYR A 35 18.62 -8.10 -14.42
CA TYR A 35 17.46 -7.57 -13.71
C TYR A 35 16.53 -6.92 -14.73
N PRO A 36 15.33 -7.48 -15.02
CA PRO A 36 14.39 -6.90 -15.97
C PRO A 36 13.92 -5.53 -15.50
N GLU A 37 13.97 -4.56 -16.39
CA GLU A 37 13.44 -3.23 -16.14
C GLU A 37 11.94 -3.29 -15.82
N HIS A 38 11.48 -2.36 -15.01
CA HIS A 38 10.09 -2.20 -14.65
C HIS A 38 9.77 -0.74 -14.40
N SER A 39 8.49 -0.39 -14.56
CA SER A 39 8.00 0.98 -14.33
C SER A 39 8.01 1.33 -12.84
N LEU A 40 8.28 2.59 -12.56
CA LEU A 40 8.04 3.22 -11.27
C LEU A 40 6.67 3.90 -11.29
N ASP A 41 6.03 4.01 -10.12
CA ASP A 41 4.81 4.82 -10.00
C ASP A 41 5.13 6.32 -10.10
N GLU A 42 4.10 7.17 -10.14
CA GLU A 42 4.24 8.63 -10.22
C GLU A 42 5.02 9.25 -9.04
N ASN A 43 5.24 8.49 -7.97
CA ASN A 43 6.05 8.89 -6.82
C ASN A 43 7.46 8.27 -6.83
N GLY A 44 7.84 7.63 -7.94
CA GLY A 44 9.13 6.95 -8.06
C GLY A 44 9.25 5.69 -7.20
N VAL A 45 8.12 5.09 -6.80
CA VAL A 45 8.10 3.85 -6.01
C VAL A 45 7.98 2.65 -6.93
N SER A 46 8.84 1.67 -6.71
CA SER A 46 8.81 0.40 -7.42
C SER A 46 7.84 -0.59 -6.75
N SER A 47 7.09 -1.33 -7.54
CA SER A 47 6.36 -2.54 -7.15
C SER A 47 7.09 -3.82 -7.57
N GLY A 48 8.30 -3.65 -8.11
CA GLY A 48 9.12 -4.73 -8.63
C GLY A 48 8.71 -5.22 -10.02
N ASN A 49 9.44 -6.22 -10.49
CA ASN A 49 9.33 -6.72 -11.86
C ASN A 49 8.45 -7.97 -12.02
N ALA A 50 7.41 -8.15 -11.17
CA ALA A 50 6.52 -9.31 -11.29
C ALA A 50 5.88 -9.42 -12.67
N LEU A 51 5.50 -8.30 -13.30
CA LEU A 51 4.87 -8.29 -14.62
C LEU A 51 5.80 -8.76 -15.76
N SER A 52 7.09 -8.91 -15.49
CA SER A 52 8.03 -9.51 -16.43
C SER A 52 7.76 -11.00 -16.67
N ILE A 53 7.13 -11.70 -15.70
CA ILE A 53 6.77 -13.12 -15.80
C ILE A 53 5.30 -13.41 -15.48
N PHE A 54 4.52 -12.36 -15.16
CA PHE A 54 3.08 -12.47 -14.95
C PHE A 54 2.33 -11.58 -15.93
N GLU A 55 1.07 -11.91 -16.16
CA GLU A 55 0.13 -11.13 -16.96
C GLU A 55 -1.27 -11.19 -16.36
N TYR A 56 -2.08 -10.18 -16.66
CA TYR A 56 -3.45 -10.13 -16.22
C TYR A 56 -4.35 -10.82 -17.28
N ASP A 57 -5.26 -11.66 -16.81
CA ASP A 57 -6.32 -12.20 -17.66
C ASP A 57 -7.45 -11.16 -17.87
N SER A 58 -8.44 -11.56 -18.67
CA SER A 58 -9.64 -10.75 -18.93
C SER A 58 -10.47 -10.43 -17.67
N LYS A 59 -10.25 -11.19 -16.57
CA LYS A 59 -10.89 -10.98 -15.27
C LYS A 59 -10.02 -10.16 -14.29
N GLY A 60 -8.88 -9.65 -14.77
CA GLY A 60 -7.92 -8.90 -13.96
C GLY A 60 -7.18 -9.76 -12.92
N GLN A 61 -7.11 -11.09 -13.12
CA GLN A 61 -6.32 -11.96 -12.26
C GLN A 61 -4.92 -12.11 -12.82
N LEU A 62 -3.95 -12.10 -11.94
CA LEU A 62 -2.54 -12.18 -12.29
C LEU A 62 -2.11 -13.65 -12.40
N HIS A 63 -1.71 -14.09 -13.58
CA HIS A 63 -1.25 -15.44 -13.90
C HIS A 63 0.21 -15.46 -14.31
N PHE A 64 0.88 -16.56 -14.00
CA PHE A 64 2.25 -16.82 -14.49
C PHE A 64 2.21 -17.09 -15.99
N SER A 65 3.12 -16.44 -16.73
CA SER A 65 3.26 -16.59 -18.18
C SER A 65 4.59 -17.27 -18.50
N GLU A 66 4.51 -18.54 -18.91
CA GLU A 66 5.70 -19.30 -19.31
C GLU A 66 6.38 -18.67 -20.53
N SER A 67 5.64 -18.09 -21.46
CA SER A 67 6.19 -17.42 -22.63
C SER A 67 7.06 -16.24 -22.24
N LYS A 68 6.59 -15.39 -21.31
CA LYS A 68 7.39 -14.28 -20.76
C LYS A 68 8.61 -14.78 -20.01
N ALA A 69 8.47 -15.83 -19.20
CA ALA A 69 9.59 -16.40 -18.46
C ALA A 69 10.66 -16.99 -19.40
N LYS A 70 10.28 -17.70 -20.48
CA LYS A 70 11.20 -18.18 -21.53
C LYS A 70 11.91 -17.03 -22.21
N PHE A 71 11.17 -16.01 -22.63
CA PHE A 71 11.71 -14.82 -23.26
C PHE A 71 12.75 -14.11 -22.37
N LEU A 72 12.50 -14.00 -21.06
CA LEU A 72 13.49 -13.44 -20.13
C LEU A 72 14.75 -14.27 -20.01
N LEU A 73 14.62 -15.59 -20.00
CA LEU A 73 15.78 -16.49 -19.98
C LEU A 73 16.63 -16.35 -21.26
N GLU A 74 15.99 -16.19 -22.41
CA GLU A 74 16.65 -15.95 -23.70
C GLU A 74 17.38 -14.60 -23.71
N ASN A 75 16.71 -13.54 -23.25
CA ASN A 75 17.31 -12.20 -23.12
C ASN A 75 18.51 -12.19 -22.17
N ALA A 76 18.41 -12.88 -21.02
CA ALA A 76 19.51 -12.98 -20.08
C ALA A 76 20.72 -13.71 -20.71
N ARG A 77 20.48 -14.80 -21.48
CA ARG A 77 21.52 -15.52 -22.20
C ARG A 77 22.16 -14.66 -23.31
N ALA A 78 21.34 -13.94 -24.09
CA ALA A 78 21.83 -13.04 -25.13
C ALA A 78 22.73 -11.94 -24.58
N LYS A 79 22.48 -11.49 -23.33
CA LYS A 79 23.32 -10.54 -22.59
C LYS A 79 24.46 -11.20 -21.83
N GLN A 80 24.72 -12.49 -22.07
CA GLN A 80 25.78 -13.28 -21.41
C GLN A 80 25.65 -13.33 -19.87
N CYS A 81 24.46 -13.14 -19.33
CA CYS A 81 24.21 -13.25 -17.91
C CYS A 81 24.03 -14.71 -17.48
N HIS A 82 24.56 -15.03 -16.31
CA HIS A 82 24.41 -16.35 -15.69
C HIS A 82 23.30 -16.41 -14.65
N THR A 83 22.77 -15.25 -14.22
CA THR A 83 21.75 -15.12 -13.19
C THR A 83 20.60 -14.20 -13.67
N LEU A 84 19.37 -14.65 -13.50
CA LEU A 84 18.16 -13.84 -13.63
C LEU A 84 17.68 -13.44 -12.23
N LEU A 85 17.54 -12.12 -11.97
CA LEU A 85 17.08 -11.59 -10.70
C LEU A 85 15.65 -11.04 -10.83
N LEU A 86 14.74 -11.57 -10.05
CA LEU A 86 13.35 -11.14 -9.98
C LEU A 86 13.04 -10.64 -8.56
N SER A 87 12.39 -9.51 -8.44
CA SER A 87 12.06 -8.90 -7.16
C SER A 87 10.66 -8.30 -7.18
N SER A 88 9.76 -8.80 -6.35
CA SER A 88 8.44 -8.21 -6.11
C SER A 88 7.78 -8.81 -4.87
N GLU A 89 6.99 -8.01 -4.18
CA GLU A 89 6.12 -8.47 -3.07
C GLU A 89 5.00 -9.41 -3.55
N ALA A 90 4.64 -9.34 -4.84
CA ALA A 90 3.61 -10.22 -5.43
C ALA A 90 4.02 -11.70 -5.45
N PHE A 91 5.32 -11.99 -5.44
CA PHE A 91 5.81 -13.35 -5.55
C PHE A 91 5.47 -14.22 -4.34
N ILE A 92 5.43 -13.68 -3.13
CA ILE A 92 5.12 -14.49 -1.92
C ILE A 92 3.71 -15.10 -1.97
N ALA A 93 2.79 -14.51 -2.71
CA ALA A 93 1.45 -15.05 -2.89
C ALA A 93 1.34 -15.99 -4.09
N ARG A 94 2.36 -16.04 -4.97
CA ARG A 94 2.31 -16.71 -6.28
C ARG A 94 3.62 -17.43 -6.63
N PHE A 95 4.36 -17.89 -5.63
CA PHE A 95 5.67 -18.50 -5.85
C PHE A 95 5.60 -19.89 -6.53
N GLU A 96 4.50 -20.63 -6.35
CA GLU A 96 4.40 -22.00 -6.79
C GLU A 96 4.65 -22.19 -8.29
N PRO A 97 3.95 -21.50 -9.21
CA PRO A 97 4.22 -21.65 -10.65
C PRO A 97 5.61 -21.17 -11.03
N VAL A 98 6.16 -20.16 -10.35
CA VAL A 98 7.52 -19.67 -10.59
C VAL A 98 8.54 -20.73 -10.20
N LEU A 99 8.38 -21.33 -9.01
CA LEU A 99 9.27 -22.39 -8.55
C LEU A 99 9.09 -23.68 -9.34
N HIS A 100 7.90 -23.94 -9.87
CA HIS A 100 7.68 -25.09 -10.77
C HIS A 100 8.46 -24.94 -12.08
N PHE A 101 8.47 -23.75 -12.65
CA PHE A 101 9.10 -23.45 -13.93
C PHE A 101 10.63 -23.37 -13.86
N PHE A 102 11.19 -22.74 -12.79
CA PHE A 102 12.64 -22.59 -12.64
C PHE A 102 13.23 -23.68 -11.76
N ASP A 103 14.09 -24.54 -12.30
CA ASP A 103 14.69 -25.65 -11.56
C ASP A 103 15.65 -25.17 -10.48
N ARG A 104 16.53 -24.22 -10.82
CA ARG A 104 17.54 -23.63 -9.90
C ARG A 104 17.07 -22.27 -9.45
N CYS A 105 16.56 -22.21 -8.23
CA CYS A 105 16.01 -20.99 -7.69
C CYS A 105 16.49 -20.74 -6.25
N LYS A 106 17.16 -19.60 -6.04
CA LYS A 106 17.45 -19.06 -4.71
C LYS A 106 16.38 -18.04 -4.36
N VAL A 107 15.63 -18.31 -3.30
CA VAL A 107 14.59 -17.38 -2.80
C VAL A 107 15.11 -16.60 -1.61
N ILE A 108 14.91 -15.30 -1.61
CA ILE A 108 15.30 -14.38 -0.53
C ILE A 108 14.03 -13.78 0.06
N PHE A 109 13.89 -13.89 1.38
CA PHE A 109 12.79 -13.38 2.16
C PHE A 109 13.32 -12.59 3.35
N TYR A 110 12.81 -11.36 3.56
CA TYR A 110 13.12 -10.57 4.75
C TYR A 110 12.01 -10.69 5.78
N LEU A 111 12.37 -11.18 6.97
CA LEU A 111 11.47 -11.31 8.11
C LEU A 111 11.61 -10.10 9.03
N ARG A 112 10.53 -9.36 9.21
CA ARG A 112 10.46 -8.19 10.11
C ARG A 112 9.59 -8.48 11.31
N ASN A 113 9.85 -7.78 12.44
CA ASN A 113 8.99 -7.78 13.61
C ASN A 113 7.52 -7.54 13.19
N PRO A 114 6.60 -8.50 13.46
CA PRO A 114 5.21 -8.40 12.99
C PRO A 114 4.47 -7.17 13.50
N VAL A 115 4.76 -6.71 14.73
CA VAL A 115 4.11 -5.54 15.33
C VAL A 115 4.47 -4.28 14.54
N GLU A 116 5.75 -4.06 14.27
CA GLU A 116 6.21 -2.93 13.46
C GLU A 116 5.72 -3.02 12.02
N CYS A 117 5.65 -4.25 11.48
CA CYS A 117 5.16 -4.48 10.13
C CYS A 117 3.69 -4.09 10.01
N ALA A 118 2.84 -4.45 10.97
CA ALA A 118 1.41 -4.15 10.96
C ALA A 118 1.12 -2.64 11.01
N GLU A 119 1.77 -1.89 11.90
CA GLU A 119 1.62 -0.43 11.96
C GLU A 119 2.15 0.25 10.69
N SER A 120 3.26 -0.24 10.14
CA SER A 120 3.83 0.26 8.90
C SER A 120 2.94 -0.04 7.68
N LEU A 121 2.31 -1.21 7.61
CA LEU A 121 1.33 -1.56 6.58
C LEU A 121 0.06 -0.71 6.69
N TYR A 122 -0.41 -0.44 7.92
CA TYR A 122 -1.53 0.47 8.12
C TYR A 122 -1.20 1.87 7.62
N ASN A 123 -0.03 2.44 7.99
CA ASN A 123 0.40 3.74 7.49
C ASN A 123 0.42 3.78 5.96
N GLN A 124 0.95 2.73 5.30
CA GLN A 124 0.95 2.61 3.85
C GLN A 124 -0.47 2.52 3.28
N SER A 125 -1.38 1.81 3.93
CA SER A 125 -2.76 1.68 3.45
C SER A 125 -3.50 3.01 3.46
N VAL A 126 -3.27 3.85 4.46
CA VAL A 126 -3.80 5.22 4.50
C VAL A 126 -3.14 6.07 3.41
N LYS A 127 -1.81 6.00 3.29
CA LYS A 127 -1.01 6.81 2.38
C LYS A 127 -1.31 6.52 0.91
N ARG A 128 -1.37 5.23 0.53
CA ARG A 128 -1.38 4.77 -0.87
C ARG A 128 -2.66 4.09 -1.32
N HIS A 129 -3.42 3.52 -0.38
CA HIS A 129 -4.58 2.70 -0.70
C HIS A 129 -5.88 3.29 -0.16
N TYR A 130 -5.86 4.59 0.14
CA TYR A 130 -7.02 5.38 0.57
C TYR A 130 -7.78 4.79 1.76
N ASN A 131 -7.13 4.04 2.64
CA ASN A 131 -7.76 3.53 3.84
C ASN A 131 -8.21 4.70 4.73
N CYS A 132 -9.50 4.72 5.08
CA CYS A 132 -10.10 5.72 5.97
C CYS A 132 -10.47 5.15 7.35
N ASN A 133 -10.34 3.83 7.54
CA ASN A 133 -10.65 3.19 8.81
C ASN A 133 -9.54 3.42 9.84
N THR A 134 -9.88 3.30 11.12
CA THR A 134 -8.90 3.23 12.20
C THR A 134 -8.11 1.93 12.14
N ILE A 135 -6.94 1.91 12.77
CA ILE A 135 -6.13 0.69 12.83
C ILE A 135 -6.90 -0.42 13.57
N GLN A 136 -6.79 -1.63 13.03
CA GLN A 136 -7.31 -2.82 13.69
C GLN A 136 -6.14 -3.70 14.14
N VAL A 137 -6.25 -4.26 15.32
CA VAL A 137 -5.28 -5.25 15.80
C VAL A 137 -5.51 -6.55 15.02
N PRO A 138 -4.48 -7.12 14.39
CA PRO A 138 -4.60 -8.44 13.79
C PRO A 138 -4.98 -9.49 14.83
N SER A 139 -5.96 -10.32 14.50
CA SER A 139 -6.39 -11.43 15.39
C SER A 139 -5.41 -12.59 15.41
N GLU A 140 -4.53 -12.67 14.41
CA GLU A 140 -3.51 -13.71 14.26
C GLU A 140 -2.26 -13.18 13.56
N VAL A 141 -1.13 -13.82 13.81
CA VAL A 141 0.10 -13.68 13.03
C VAL A 141 0.37 -15.00 12.34
N SER A 142 0.38 -15.01 11.02
CA SER A 142 0.55 -16.23 10.24
C SER A 142 1.74 -16.16 9.30
N PHE A 143 2.62 -17.15 9.41
CA PHE A 143 3.72 -17.38 8.48
C PHE A 143 3.45 -18.57 7.55
N SER A 144 2.19 -18.96 7.38
CA SER A 144 1.78 -20.11 6.56
C SER A 144 2.35 -20.09 5.13
N ARG A 145 2.39 -18.93 4.50
CA ARG A 145 2.97 -18.77 3.15
C ARG A 145 4.49 -19.01 3.16
N LEU A 146 5.21 -18.51 4.16
CA LEU A 146 6.64 -18.73 4.28
C LEU A 146 6.96 -20.19 4.60
N LEU A 147 6.15 -20.83 5.45
CA LEU A 147 6.28 -22.27 5.74
C LEU A 147 6.03 -23.10 4.48
N LYS A 148 4.98 -22.80 3.73
CA LYS A 148 4.68 -23.46 2.45
C LYS A 148 5.80 -23.25 1.43
N LEU A 149 6.31 -22.02 1.31
CA LEU A 149 7.46 -21.69 0.46
C LEU A 149 8.69 -22.51 0.85
N SER A 150 9.03 -22.55 2.15
CA SER A 150 10.14 -23.35 2.66
C SER A 150 10.00 -24.83 2.30
N GLN A 151 8.82 -25.38 2.46
CA GLN A 151 8.55 -26.80 2.14
C GLN A 151 8.64 -27.07 0.65
N THR A 152 8.12 -26.16 -0.19
CA THR A 152 8.22 -26.26 -1.65
C THR A 152 9.69 -26.24 -2.10
N ILE A 153 10.52 -25.38 -1.49
CA ILE A 153 11.95 -25.29 -1.84
C ILE A 153 12.73 -26.51 -1.36
N LYS A 154 12.44 -27.02 -0.15
CA LYS A 154 13.08 -28.26 0.35
C LYS A 154 12.90 -29.46 -0.57
N ASN A 155 11.79 -29.50 -1.29
CA ASN A 155 11.47 -30.57 -2.26
C ASN A 155 12.17 -30.39 -3.62
N LYS A 156 12.91 -29.28 -3.83
CA LYS A 156 13.66 -29.01 -5.06
C LYS A 156 15.14 -29.37 -4.87
N LYS A 157 15.71 -30.08 -5.83
CA LYS A 157 17.11 -30.52 -5.79
C LYS A 157 18.10 -29.37 -5.64
N ASP A 158 17.88 -28.27 -6.37
CA ASP A 158 18.77 -27.09 -6.41
C ASP A 158 18.06 -25.82 -5.87
N GLY A 159 17.05 -26.00 -5.02
CA GLY A 159 16.31 -24.90 -4.40
C GLY A 159 17.00 -24.42 -3.12
N GLN A 160 17.10 -23.11 -2.94
CA GLN A 160 17.66 -22.49 -1.72
C GLN A 160 16.70 -21.43 -1.20
N LEU A 161 16.45 -21.44 0.11
CA LEU A 161 15.73 -20.38 0.82
C LEU A 161 16.68 -19.66 1.77
N SER A 162 16.79 -18.35 1.59
CA SER A 162 17.51 -17.45 2.47
C SER A 162 16.51 -16.55 3.19
N VAL A 163 16.22 -16.85 4.46
CA VAL A 163 15.42 -15.98 5.31
C VAL A 163 16.36 -15.02 6.04
N ARG A 164 16.24 -13.73 5.74
CA ARG A 164 17.05 -12.66 6.33
C ARG A 164 16.23 -11.92 7.36
N LEU A 165 16.82 -11.59 8.50
CA LEU A 165 16.18 -10.82 9.55
C LEU A 165 16.26 -9.32 9.23
N TYR A 166 15.13 -8.62 9.33
CA TYR A 166 15.03 -7.20 9.03
C TYR A 166 15.37 -6.35 10.27
N GLY A 167 16.43 -5.59 10.19
CA GLY A 167 16.87 -4.66 11.22
C GLY A 167 18.32 -4.30 11.02
N ALA A 168 18.75 -3.07 11.36
CA ALA A 168 20.11 -2.60 11.14
C ALA A 168 21.18 -3.50 11.78
N ARG A 169 20.85 -4.16 12.88
CA ARG A 169 21.75 -5.10 13.57
C ARG A 169 21.95 -6.43 12.85
N PHE A 170 20.97 -6.81 12.02
CA PHE A 170 20.96 -8.08 11.30
C PHE A 170 21.45 -7.93 9.86
N PHE A 171 21.49 -6.70 9.36
CA PHE A 171 21.96 -6.43 8.00
C PHE A 171 23.48 -6.53 7.93
N ASN A 172 23.98 -7.29 6.97
CA ASN A 172 25.38 -7.26 6.61
C ASN A 172 25.77 -5.82 6.21
N GLY A 173 26.78 -5.26 6.89
CA GLY A 173 27.18 -3.86 6.70
C GLY A 173 26.17 -2.81 7.19
N GLY A 174 25.19 -3.18 8.05
CA GLY A 174 24.25 -2.28 8.71
C GLY A 174 23.17 -1.65 7.80
N ASN A 175 23.14 -2.00 6.52
CA ASN A 175 22.28 -1.42 5.50
C ASN A 175 21.62 -2.52 4.66
N ILE A 176 20.32 -2.39 4.36
CA ILE A 176 19.56 -3.41 3.64
C ILE A 176 20.08 -3.65 2.20
N ILE A 177 20.59 -2.62 1.53
CA ILE A 177 21.11 -2.76 0.17
C ILE A 177 22.39 -3.58 0.21
N ARG A 178 23.30 -3.29 1.15
CA ARG A 178 24.54 -4.06 1.36
C ARG A 178 24.22 -5.50 1.75
N ASP A 179 23.24 -5.71 2.63
CA ASP A 179 22.80 -7.05 3.01
C ASP A 179 22.25 -7.83 1.82
N PHE A 180 21.41 -7.20 1.02
CA PHE A 180 20.82 -7.84 -0.15
C PHE A 180 21.87 -8.18 -1.21
N THR A 181 22.74 -7.22 -1.56
CA THR A 181 23.76 -7.41 -2.57
C THR A 181 24.80 -8.46 -2.18
N SER A 182 25.23 -8.45 -0.92
CA SER A 182 26.06 -9.52 -0.34
C SER A 182 25.33 -10.88 -0.42
N THR A 183 24.03 -10.92 -0.12
CA THR A 183 23.26 -12.17 -0.17
C THR A 183 23.15 -12.74 -1.59
N ILE A 184 23.11 -11.90 -2.62
CA ILE A 184 23.11 -12.34 -4.02
C ILE A 184 24.51 -12.52 -4.62
N GLY A 185 25.56 -12.24 -3.85
CA GLY A 185 26.95 -12.46 -4.24
C GLY A 185 27.55 -11.37 -5.13
N LEU A 186 26.99 -10.14 -5.10
CA LEU A 186 27.60 -9.01 -5.81
C LEU A 186 28.84 -8.48 -5.08
N THR A 187 29.85 -8.12 -5.84
CA THR A 187 31.12 -7.59 -5.34
C THR A 187 31.23 -6.06 -5.48
N ALA A 188 30.28 -5.44 -6.16
CA ALA A 188 30.28 -4.01 -6.44
C ALA A 188 30.38 -3.13 -5.18
N ASN A 189 31.21 -2.08 -5.26
CA ASN A 189 31.32 -1.10 -4.18
C ASN A 189 30.01 -0.34 -3.98
N MET A 190 29.50 -0.35 -2.75
CA MET A 190 28.19 0.16 -2.35
C MET A 190 28.26 1.48 -1.57
N ASP A 191 29.36 2.21 -1.69
CA ASP A 191 29.55 3.45 -0.94
C ASP A 191 28.55 4.54 -1.37
N GLY A 192 27.93 5.18 -0.39
CA GLY A 192 27.07 6.36 -0.58
C GLY A 192 25.55 6.11 -0.63
N TYR A 193 25.05 4.88 -0.42
CA TYR A 193 23.61 4.57 -0.51
C TYR A 193 22.91 4.48 0.86
N ASP A 194 23.05 5.53 1.68
CA ASP A 194 22.42 5.58 3.01
C ASP A 194 21.08 6.35 3.03
N LYS A 195 20.49 6.64 1.88
CA LYS A 195 19.23 7.40 1.83
C LYS A 195 18.06 6.55 2.25
N GLN A 196 17.44 6.94 3.37
CA GLN A 196 16.15 6.41 3.79
C GLN A 196 15.06 6.82 2.76
N ILE A 197 14.56 5.83 2.01
CA ILE A 197 13.56 6.06 0.96
C ILE A 197 12.17 5.96 1.60
N ASN A 198 11.35 7.01 1.45
CA ASN A 198 9.94 7.06 1.83
C ASN A 198 9.64 6.85 3.33
N GLY A 199 9.91 7.84 4.14
CA GLY A 199 9.48 7.89 5.54
C GLY A 199 7.96 7.67 5.72
N SER A 200 7.59 7.10 6.85
CA SER A 200 6.19 7.06 7.29
C SER A 200 5.69 8.49 7.52
N TYR A 201 4.38 8.72 7.36
CA TYR A 201 3.78 9.97 7.79
C TYR A 201 3.97 10.17 9.29
N SER A 202 4.12 11.41 9.73
CA SER A 202 3.89 11.77 11.13
C SER A 202 2.42 11.52 11.50
N PHE A 203 2.12 11.40 12.79
CA PHE A 203 0.75 11.13 13.23
C PHE A 203 -0.27 12.17 12.72
N PRO A 204 -0.03 13.50 12.79
CA PRO A 204 -0.95 14.48 12.21
C PRO A 204 -1.16 14.31 10.69
N ALA A 205 -0.10 14.01 9.96
CA ALA A 205 -0.17 13.80 8.52
C ALA A 205 -0.96 12.54 8.16
N LEU A 206 -0.77 11.47 8.94
CA LEU A 206 -1.50 10.21 8.78
C LEU A 206 -3.00 10.40 8.98
N GLU A 207 -3.39 11.05 10.10
CA GLU A 207 -4.79 11.30 10.40
C GLU A 207 -5.43 12.27 9.41
N PHE A 208 -4.73 13.32 9.01
CA PHE A 208 -5.21 14.23 7.98
C PHE A 208 -5.51 13.49 6.68
N LYS A 209 -4.57 12.65 6.21
CA LYS A 209 -4.77 11.84 5.01
C LYS A 209 -5.91 10.85 5.16
N ARG A 210 -6.03 10.19 6.32
CA ARG A 210 -7.10 9.24 6.62
C ARG A 210 -8.48 9.87 6.51
N TRP A 211 -8.65 11.07 7.05
CA TRP A 211 -9.91 11.83 6.93
C TRP A 211 -10.21 12.23 5.48
N PHE A 212 -9.22 12.74 4.75
CA PHE A 212 -9.40 13.06 3.33
C PHE A 212 -9.67 11.84 2.46
N ASN A 213 -9.27 10.64 2.89
CA ASN A 213 -9.61 9.40 2.18
C ASN A 213 -11.11 9.03 2.25
N LEU A 214 -11.92 9.72 3.06
CA LEU A 214 -13.37 9.58 3.06
C LEU A 214 -14.03 10.09 1.77
N VAL A 215 -13.34 10.94 1.03
CA VAL A 215 -13.85 11.59 -0.18
C VAL A 215 -12.90 11.38 -1.36
N PRO A 216 -13.38 11.54 -2.60
CA PRO A 216 -12.53 11.48 -3.77
C PRO A 216 -11.48 12.60 -3.76
N ILE A 217 -10.21 12.24 -3.73
CA ILE A 217 -9.08 13.18 -3.76
C ILE A 217 -8.06 12.82 -4.85
N SER A 218 -8.45 12.06 -5.86
CA SER A 218 -7.55 11.62 -6.93
C SER A 218 -6.80 12.77 -7.56
N ALA A 219 -7.48 13.87 -7.86
CA ALA A 219 -6.89 15.06 -8.49
C ALA A 219 -5.77 15.72 -7.64
N VAL A 220 -5.88 15.66 -6.30
CA VAL A 220 -4.92 16.28 -5.38
C VAL A 220 -4.03 15.26 -4.67
N HIS A 221 -4.27 13.96 -4.90
CA HIS A 221 -3.65 12.88 -4.13
C HIS A 221 -2.13 12.95 -4.09
N HIS A 222 -1.47 13.02 -5.25
CA HIS A 222 -0.01 13.02 -5.34
C HIS A 222 0.62 14.26 -4.73
N ARG A 223 -0.02 15.42 -4.94
CA ARG A 223 0.47 16.68 -4.38
C ARG A 223 0.31 16.70 -2.87
N LEU A 224 -0.83 16.24 -2.36
CA LEU A 224 -1.07 16.07 -0.93
C LEU A 224 -0.09 15.07 -0.32
N ASP A 225 0.10 13.89 -0.94
CA ASP A 225 1.05 12.88 -0.46
C ASP A 225 2.47 13.45 -0.34
N ARG A 226 2.94 14.14 -1.39
CA ARG A 226 4.26 14.78 -1.39
C ARG A 226 4.40 15.81 -0.26
N PHE A 227 3.39 16.67 -0.09
CA PHE A 227 3.36 17.64 0.99
C PHE A 227 3.43 16.98 2.38
N LEU A 228 2.57 15.96 2.61
CA LEU A 228 2.50 15.26 3.89
C LEU A 228 3.78 14.47 4.21
N GLN A 229 4.50 13.98 3.21
CA GLN A 229 5.81 13.35 3.39
C GLN A 229 6.88 14.36 3.84
N GLN A 230 6.85 15.56 3.28
CA GLN A 230 7.79 16.65 3.64
C GLN A 230 7.42 17.32 4.96
N TYR A 231 6.15 17.27 5.36
CA TYR A 231 5.66 17.80 6.64
C TYR A 231 6.33 17.12 7.83
N CYS A 232 6.84 15.94 7.66
CA CYS A 232 7.50 15.15 8.70
C CYS A 232 8.93 15.65 8.99
N GLY A 233 9.11 16.84 9.49
CA GLY A 233 10.41 17.41 9.80
C GLY A 233 11.26 16.66 10.84
N LYS A 234 10.66 15.90 11.74
CA LYS A 234 11.24 14.85 12.59
C LYS A 234 10.15 13.79 12.77
N THR A 235 10.35 12.63 12.18
CA THR A 235 9.44 11.49 12.36
C THR A 235 9.66 10.96 13.77
N GLU A 236 8.86 11.43 14.73
CA GLU A 236 8.75 10.71 15.99
C GLU A 236 8.07 9.36 15.67
N GLN A 237 8.71 8.28 16.09
CA GLN A 237 8.05 6.96 16.06
C GLN A 237 6.84 7.02 16.99
N PHE A 238 5.72 6.52 16.52
CA PHE A 238 4.49 6.49 17.29
C PHE A 238 3.79 5.14 17.12
N SER A 239 2.96 4.78 18.08
CA SER A 239 2.08 3.63 18.04
C SER A 239 0.62 4.09 18.06
N LEU A 240 -0.23 3.35 17.35
CA LEU A 240 -1.68 3.57 17.31
C LEU A 240 -2.44 2.54 18.14
N TYR A 241 -1.77 1.52 18.62
CA TYR A 241 -2.36 0.53 19.52
C TYR A 241 -2.41 1.07 20.96
N THR A 242 -3.47 0.76 21.69
CA THR A 242 -3.44 0.92 23.15
C THR A 242 -2.37 0.01 23.74
N LYS A 243 -1.91 0.30 24.97
CA LYS A 243 -0.89 -0.52 25.63
C LYS A 243 -1.33 -1.99 25.71
N LYS A 244 -2.59 -2.24 26.04
CA LYS A 244 -3.15 -3.60 26.09
C LYS A 244 -3.10 -4.30 24.75
N GLN A 245 -3.57 -3.64 23.69
CA GLN A 245 -3.54 -4.16 22.31
C GLN A 245 -2.12 -4.45 21.84
N TYR A 246 -1.18 -3.56 22.16
CA TYR A 246 0.23 -3.75 21.81
C TYR A 246 0.81 -5.00 22.46
N GLU A 247 0.62 -5.18 23.77
CA GLU A 247 1.15 -6.34 24.51
C GLU A 247 0.49 -7.66 24.05
N GLU A 248 -0.83 -7.67 23.83
CA GLU A 248 -1.54 -8.82 23.28
C GLU A 248 -1.02 -9.21 21.89
N PHE A 249 -0.87 -8.23 20.99
CA PHE A 249 -0.37 -8.49 19.64
C PHE A 249 1.11 -8.87 19.63
N LYS A 250 1.91 -8.29 20.52
CA LYS A 250 3.31 -8.69 20.73
C LYS A 250 3.42 -10.14 21.19
N ALA A 251 2.59 -10.56 22.12
CA ALA A 251 2.56 -11.95 22.58
C ALA A 251 2.19 -12.93 21.46
N LEU A 252 1.16 -12.60 20.66
CA LEU A 252 0.81 -13.38 19.46
C LEU A 252 1.96 -13.45 18.45
N SER A 253 2.68 -12.34 18.27
CA SER A 253 3.83 -12.25 17.36
C SER A 253 5.00 -13.13 17.83
N ILE A 254 5.30 -13.12 19.13
CA ILE A 254 6.35 -13.96 19.73
C ILE A 254 6.01 -15.44 19.53
N ASN A 255 4.81 -15.87 19.84
CA ASN A 255 4.39 -17.26 19.68
C ASN A 255 4.51 -17.72 18.22
N ALA A 256 4.05 -16.88 17.27
CA ALA A 256 4.13 -17.19 15.85
C ALA A 256 5.59 -17.26 15.34
N LEU A 257 6.47 -16.39 15.85
CA LEU A 257 7.90 -16.41 15.51
C LEU A 257 8.60 -17.65 16.10
N GLU A 258 8.30 -18.03 17.34
CA GLU A 258 8.83 -19.25 17.97
C GLU A 258 8.43 -20.49 17.17
N ASP A 259 7.18 -20.56 16.73
CA ASP A 259 6.71 -21.67 15.89
C ASP A 259 7.34 -21.64 14.49
N LEU A 260 7.53 -20.48 13.90
CA LEU A 260 8.25 -20.36 12.64
C LEU A 260 9.68 -20.89 12.77
N PHE A 261 10.43 -20.44 13.77
CA PHE A 261 11.85 -20.79 13.96
C PHE A 261 12.06 -22.26 14.30
N LYS A 262 11.08 -22.93 14.92
CA LYS A 262 11.10 -24.39 15.09
C LYS A 262 11.04 -25.14 13.76
N ASN A 263 10.37 -24.59 12.74
CA ASN A 263 10.13 -25.23 11.46
C ASN A 263 11.12 -24.83 10.37
N ILE A 264 11.71 -23.62 10.49
CA ILE A 264 12.70 -23.09 9.54
C ILE A 264 13.90 -22.61 10.34
N GLY A 265 15.09 -23.17 10.06
CA GLY A 265 16.32 -22.64 10.61
C GLY A 265 16.61 -21.27 10.03
N VAL A 266 16.73 -20.26 10.89
CA VAL A 266 17.07 -18.88 10.52
C VAL A 266 18.27 -18.44 11.34
N GLU A 267 19.31 -17.97 10.68
CA GLU A 267 20.49 -17.46 11.38
C GLU A 267 20.13 -16.22 12.21
N GLY A 268 20.49 -16.21 13.50
CA GLY A 268 20.19 -15.10 14.40
C GLY A 268 18.76 -15.10 14.99
N ASP A 269 17.99 -16.17 14.82
CA ASP A 269 16.62 -16.33 15.28
C ASP A 269 16.43 -16.00 16.77
N LYS A 270 17.33 -16.50 17.63
CA LYS A 270 17.28 -16.25 19.08
C LYS A 270 17.48 -14.78 19.41
N GLN A 271 18.43 -14.12 18.74
CA GLN A 271 18.70 -12.70 18.95
C GLN A 271 17.51 -11.85 18.47
N PHE A 272 16.94 -12.21 17.32
CA PHE A 272 15.76 -11.53 16.80
C PHE A 272 14.55 -11.67 17.72
N LEU A 273 14.31 -12.88 18.24
CA LEU A 273 13.24 -13.14 19.17
C LEU A 273 13.40 -12.34 20.48
N GLU A 274 14.62 -12.28 21.01
CA GLU A 274 14.93 -11.45 22.17
C GLU A 274 14.73 -9.95 21.90
N GLU A 275 15.09 -9.47 20.73
CA GLU A 275 14.83 -8.07 20.34
C GLU A 275 13.33 -7.79 20.27
N VAL A 276 12.53 -8.71 19.73
CA VAL A 276 11.06 -8.58 19.72
C VAL A 276 10.51 -8.61 21.14
N LYS A 277 10.99 -9.50 22.02
CA LYS A 277 10.58 -9.58 23.43
C LYS A 277 10.90 -8.31 24.20
N GLN A 278 12.07 -7.72 23.94
CA GLN A 278 12.54 -6.50 24.61
C GLN A 278 12.02 -5.22 23.96
N SER A 279 11.39 -5.29 22.78
CA SER A 279 10.87 -4.10 22.10
C SER A 279 9.84 -3.39 22.98
N SER A 280 9.98 -2.07 23.08
CA SER A 280 9.06 -1.20 23.78
C SER A 280 8.13 -0.49 22.81
N GLN A 281 6.90 -0.27 23.26
CA GLN A 281 5.94 0.49 22.47
C GLN A 281 6.39 1.95 22.37
N ALA A 282 6.37 2.49 21.15
CA ALA A 282 6.54 3.92 20.93
C ALA A 282 5.40 4.73 21.59
N ARG A 283 5.56 6.04 21.66
CA ARG A 283 4.52 6.93 22.19
C ARG A 283 3.17 6.65 21.54
N VAL A 284 2.16 6.41 22.36
CA VAL A 284 0.81 6.09 21.90
C VAL A 284 0.08 7.37 21.50
N PHE A 285 -0.55 7.35 20.34
CA PHE A 285 -1.44 8.38 19.86
C PHE A 285 -2.81 7.78 19.56
N GLU A 286 -3.84 8.34 20.15
CA GLU A 286 -5.22 7.97 19.88
C GLU A 286 -5.67 8.55 18.54
N GLN A 287 -6.29 7.71 17.70
CA GLN A 287 -6.83 8.17 16.43
C GLN A 287 -8.13 8.94 16.65
N GLY A 288 -8.30 10.01 15.92
CA GLY A 288 -9.43 10.93 16.10
C GLY A 288 -8.98 12.32 16.53
N LEU A 289 -7.93 12.82 15.93
CA LEU A 289 -7.24 14.09 16.22
C LEU A 289 -8.12 15.23 16.71
N GLY A 290 -7.64 15.88 17.75
CA GLY A 290 -8.11 17.18 18.19
C GLY A 290 -7.90 18.26 17.12
N LYS A 291 -8.79 19.26 17.13
CA LYS A 291 -8.82 20.40 16.19
C LYS A 291 -7.47 21.12 16.04
N GLU A 292 -6.67 21.19 17.10
CA GLU A 292 -5.44 22.00 17.17
C GLU A 292 -4.34 21.47 16.24
N CYS A 293 -4.04 20.17 16.29
CA CYS A 293 -3.01 19.58 15.44
C CYS A 293 -3.32 19.73 13.96
N LEU A 294 -4.60 19.56 13.57
CA LEU A 294 -5.02 19.73 12.18
C LEU A 294 -4.98 21.19 11.74
N THR A 295 -5.30 22.13 12.62
CA THR A 295 -5.26 23.56 12.32
C THR A 295 -3.84 24.02 11.96
N ASP A 296 -2.83 23.53 12.66
CA ASP A 296 -1.43 23.87 12.35
C ASP A 296 -0.96 23.28 11.02
N LEU A 297 -1.37 22.05 10.72
CA LEU A 297 -1.12 21.44 9.41
C LEU A 297 -1.79 22.23 8.28
N VAL A 298 -3.07 22.62 8.44
CA VAL A 298 -3.80 23.43 7.46
C VAL A 298 -3.16 24.81 7.28
N LYS A 299 -2.70 25.47 8.35
CA LYS A 299 -1.94 26.72 8.25
C LYS A 299 -0.66 26.54 7.44
N LYS A 300 0.07 25.45 7.69
CA LYS A 300 1.31 25.16 6.98
C LYS A 300 1.05 24.88 5.50
N ILE A 301 0.03 24.11 5.14
CA ILE A 301 -0.39 23.95 3.74
C ILE A 301 -0.68 25.31 3.10
N LYS A 302 -1.43 26.18 3.80
CA LYS A 302 -1.77 27.52 3.30
C LYS A 302 -0.55 28.40 3.06
N SER A 303 0.48 28.30 3.90
CA SER A 303 1.70 29.12 3.76
C SER A 303 2.64 28.61 2.67
N GLU A 304 2.77 27.28 2.50
CA GLU A 304 3.75 26.67 1.62
C GLU A 304 3.18 26.34 0.23
N ASP A 305 1.89 25.94 0.16
CA ASP A 305 1.20 25.59 -1.09
C ASP A 305 -0.24 26.14 -1.12
N LYS A 306 -0.37 27.38 -1.56
CA LYS A 306 -1.67 28.08 -1.63
C LYS A 306 -2.66 27.39 -2.60
N HIS A 307 -2.17 26.76 -3.63
CA HIS A 307 -3.03 26.08 -4.60
C HIS A 307 -3.59 24.79 -3.99
N LEU A 308 -2.73 23.95 -3.39
CA LEU A 308 -3.18 22.77 -2.65
C LEU A 308 -4.16 23.14 -1.53
N TYR A 309 -3.88 24.24 -0.79
CA TYR A 309 -4.82 24.73 0.23
C TYR A 309 -6.18 25.08 -0.36
N SER A 310 -6.22 25.75 -1.52
CA SER A 310 -7.47 26.14 -2.18
C SER A 310 -8.28 24.91 -2.58
N GLU A 311 -7.65 23.93 -3.21
CA GLU A 311 -8.30 22.68 -3.63
C GLU A 311 -8.82 21.88 -2.43
N LEU A 312 -7.99 21.66 -1.42
CA LEU A 312 -8.39 20.96 -0.21
C LEU A 312 -9.50 21.71 0.56
N SER A 313 -9.46 23.06 0.57
CA SER A 313 -10.50 23.87 1.19
C SER A 313 -11.85 23.73 0.48
N GLN A 314 -11.85 23.67 -0.86
CA GLN A 314 -13.07 23.42 -1.63
C GLN A 314 -13.65 22.05 -1.31
N ILE A 315 -12.83 21.01 -1.26
CA ILE A 315 -13.25 19.65 -0.90
C ILE A 315 -13.77 19.61 0.54
N ALA A 316 -12.99 20.15 1.49
CA ALA A 316 -13.26 20.07 2.92
C ALA A 316 -14.55 20.84 3.34
N LEU A 317 -14.88 21.90 2.61
CA LEU A 317 -16.03 22.76 2.92
C LEU A 317 -17.21 22.55 1.97
N SER A 318 -17.10 21.57 1.07
CA SER A 318 -18.13 21.26 0.09
C SER A 318 -19.42 20.74 0.76
N PRO A 319 -20.60 21.25 0.38
CA PRO A 319 -21.86 20.66 0.79
C PRO A 319 -22.04 19.20 0.37
N ALA A 320 -21.31 18.75 -0.67
CA ALA A 320 -21.33 17.37 -1.13
C ALA A 320 -20.64 16.39 -0.15
N HIS A 321 -19.87 16.91 0.81
CA HIS A 321 -19.12 16.10 1.78
C HIS A 321 -19.45 16.53 3.22
N PRO A 322 -20.69 16.32 3.71
CA PRO A 322 -21.12 16.80 5.02
C PRO A 322 -20.26 16.24 6.16
N ASP A 323 -19.89 14.96 6.11
CA ASP A 323 -19.05 14.32 7.15
C ASP A 323 -17.68 14.99 7.29
N LEU A 324 -17.09 15.41 6.16
CA LEU A 324 -15.82 16.11 6.16
C LEU A 324 -16.01 17.58 6.59
N ARG A 325 -17.02 18.26 6.04
CA ARG A 325 -17.34 19.68 6.28
C ARG A 325 -17.65 19.94 7.75
N ASP A 326 -18.55 19.15 8.33
CA ASP A 326 -19.07 19.35 9.69
C ASP A 326 -18.15 18.66 10.72
N GLY A 327 -17.22 17.83 10.25
CA GLY A 327 -16.22 17.14 11.04
C GLY A 327 -15.02 18.00 11.42
N VAL A 328 -13.96 17.32 11.87
CA VAL A 328 -12.72 17.96 12.37
C VAL A 328 -11.97 18.70 11.25
N ILE A 329 -11.99 18.16 10.04
CA ILE A 329 -11.32 18.74 8.88
C ILE A 329 -11.96 20.06 8.48
N GLY A 330 -13.27 20.10 8.28
CA GLY A 330 -13.99 21.33 7.89
C GLY A 330 -13.84 22.42 8.95
N LYS A 331 -13.87 22.05 10.23
CA LYS A 331 -13.58 23.00 11.35
C LYS A 331 -12.16 23.55 11.31
N ALA A 332 -11.17 22.73 10.96
CA ALA A 332 -9.79 23.19 10.81
C ALA A 332 -9.64 24.21 9.66
N PHE A 333 -10.22 23.93 8.49
CA PHE A 333 -10.22 24.85 7.36
C PHE A 333 -11.01 26.15 7.64
N SER A 334 -12.16 26.07 8.30
CA SER A 334 -12.94 27.23 8.70
C SER A 334 -12.21 28.14 9.70
N GLY A 335 -11.44 27.57 10.63
CA GLY A 335 -10.65 28.30 11.62
C GLY A 335 -9.45 29.05 11.02
N VAL A 336 -8.99 28.69 9.85
CA VAL A 336 -7.85 29.33 9.14
C VAL A 336 -8.33 30.40 8.14
N ARG A 337 -9.63 30.54 7.90
CA ARG A 337 -10.21 31.68 7.17
C ARG A 337 -9.95 32.95 7.98
N ASN A 338 -9.35 33.98 7.33
CA ASN A 338 -9.00 35.26 7.94
C ASN A 338 -10.13 35.85 8.79
N PRO A 339 -9.87 36.35 10.03
CA PRO A 339 -10.87 37.03 10.84
C PRO A 339 -11.28 38.40 10.30
N LEU A 340 -10.58 38.93 9.30
CA LEU A 340 -10.94 40.18 8.63
C LEU A 340 -11.98 39.88 7.54
N GLY A 341 -13.22 40.12 7.88
CA GLY A 341 -14.42 39.93 7.09
C GLY A 341 -14.45 40.63 5.72
N ARG A 342 -13.61 40.26 4.82
CA ARG A 342 -13.96 40.29 3.41
C ARG A 342 -14.72 39.01 3.12
N LYS A 343 -16.05 39.12 3.05
CA LYS A 343 -16.85 38.25 2.24
C LYS A 343 -16.15 38.20 0.88
N LEU A 344 -15.26 37.24 0.69
CA LEU A 344 -15.02 36.72 -0.62
C LEU A 344 -16.43 36.27 -1.02
N ARG A 345 -17.08 37.10 -1.85
CA ARG A 345 -18.22 36.61 -2.63
C ARG A 345 -17.73 35.28 -3.13
N PRO A 346 -18.47 34.20 -2.91
CA PRO A 346 -18.20 33.01 -3.69
C PRO A 346 -18.08 33.57 -5.10
N VAL A 347 -16.93 33.36 -5.78
CA VAL A 347 -16.90 33.45 -7.21
C VAL A 347 -18.05 32.54 -7.56
N SER A 348 -19.16 33.12 -7.94
CA SER A 348 -20.26 32.43 -8.51
C SER A 348 -19.74 31.95 -9.85
N LEU A 349 -18.98 30.89 -9.83
CA LEU A 349 -19.04 29.92 -10.88
C LEU A 349 -20.54 29.67 -10.95
N SER A 350 -21.14 30.18 -12.01
CA SER A 350 -22.56 30.03 -12.31
C SER A 350 -22.86 28.56 -12.54
N PHE A 351 -22.78 27.77 -11.48
CA PHE A 351 -23.35 26.43 -11.38
C PHE A 351 -24.89 26.57 -11.26
N ARG A 352 -25.45 27.36 -12.15
CA ARG A 352 -26.88 27.32 -12.42
C ARG A 352 -27.07 26.58 -13.72
N LYS A 353 -27.63 25.41 -13.53
CA LYS A 353 -28.28 24.51 -14.47
C LYS A 353 -27.45 23.33 -14.94
N LYS A 354 -27.42 22.34 -14.07
CA LYS A 354 -28.06 21.04 -14.31
C LYS A 354 -28.20 20.47 -12.92
N LEU A 355 -29.38 19.96 -12.58
CA LEU A 355 -29.53 18.99 -11.50
C LEU A 355 -28.44 17.97 -11.73
N THR A 356 -27.33 18.17 -11.04
CA THR A 356 -26.27 17.18 -10.99
C THR A 356 -26.81 16.12 -10.07
N VAL A 357 -26.51 14.90 -10.36
CA VAL A 357 -26.80 13.71 -9.57
C VAL A 357 -26.42 13.87 -8.08
N THR A 358 -25.64 14.87 -7.70
CA THR A 358 -25.45 15.37 -6.33
C THR A 358 -26.77 15.69 -5.61
N ASP A 359 -27.79 16.17 -6.29
CA ASP A 359 -29.08 16.42 -5.66
C ASP A 359 -29.88 15.14 -5.41
N CYS A 360 -29.60 14.07 -6.16
CA CYS A 360 -30.15 12.74 -5.88
C CYS A 360 -29.44 12.08 -4.69
N PHE A 361 -28.21 12.48 -4.38
CA PHE A 361 -27.46 11.95 -3.22
C PHE A 361 -27.71 12.73 -1.93
N SER A 362 -28.19 13.96 -1.99
CA SER A 362 -28.59 14.73 -0.80
C SER A 362 -29.87 14.19 -0.14
N SER A 363 -30.64 13.38 -0.85
CA SER A 363 -31.82 12.71 -0.32
C SER A 363 -31.61 11.22 0.02
N VAL A 364 -30.51 10.63 -0.39
CA VAL A 364 -30.10 9.32 0.09
C VAL A 364 -29.24 9.55 1.33
N PRO A 365 -29.68 9.13 2.52
CA PRO A 365 -28.81 9.15 3.69
C PRO A 365 -27.49 8.50 3.28
N VAL A 366 -26.38 9.04 3.73
CA VAL A 366 -25.05 8.40 3.58
C VAL A 366 -25.05 7.13 4.47
N SER A 367 -25.97 6.24 4.16
CA SER A 367 -26.05 4.94 4.79
C SER A 367 -25.00 4.09 4.10
N VAL A 368 -23.95 3.79 4.82
CA VAL A 368 -23.09 2.64 4.58
C VAL A 368 -24.00 1.50 4.12
N VAL A 369 -23.70 0.89 2.97
CA VAL A 369 -24.43 -0.32 2.54
C VAL A 369 -24.26 -1.34 3.67
N SER A 370 -25.32 -1.57 4.44
CA SER A 370 -25.25 -2.43 5.61
C SER A 370 -25.21 -3.90 5.20
N LYS A 371 -24.80 -4.76 6.11
CA LYS A 371 -24.82 -6.22 5.86
C LYS A 371 -26.20 -6.73 5.55
N GLU A 372 -27.23 -6.14 6.17
CA GLU A 372 -28.63 -6.45 5.92
C GLU A 372 -29.04 -6.09 4.49
N HIS A 373 -28.57 -4.94 3.97
CA HIS A 373 -28.79 -4.55 2.58
C HIS A 373 -28.12 -5.53 1.61
N LEU A 374 -26.89 -5.96 1.90
CA LEU A 374 -26.19 -6.93 1.07
C LEU A 374 -26.87 -8.30 1.11
N GLN A 375 -27.38 -8.73 2.27
CA GLN A 375 -28.14 -9.96 2.38
C GLN A 375 -29.47 -9.86 1.62
N TRP A 376 -30.20 -8.75 1.74
CA TRP A 376 -31.41 -8.51 0.97
C TRP A 376 -31.17 -8.59 -0.55
N ILE A 377 -30.05 -8.02 -1.03
CA ILE A 377 -29.64 -8.09 -2.44
C ILE A 377 -29.40 -9.57 -2.85
N ARG A 378 -28.65 -10.33 -2.04
CA ARG A 378 -28.42 -11.76 -2.31
C ARG A 378 -29.72 -12.54 -2.42
N ASP A 379 -30.63 -12.32 -1.48
CA ASP A 379 -31.92 -13.02 -1.45
C ASP A 379 -32.78 -12.67 -2.67
N LYS A 380 -32.85 -11.40 -3.04
CA LYS A 380 -33.62 -10.93 -4.21
C LYS A 380 -33.07 -11.42 -5.52
N LEU A 381 -31.74 -11.45 -5.67
CA LEU A 381 -31.06 -11.90 -6.89
C LEU A 381 -30.77 -13.41 -6.86
N LYS A 382 -31.18 -14.12 -5.79
CA LYS A 382 -30.89 -15.56 -5.58
C LYS A 382 -29.40 -15.90 -5.73
N LEU A 383 -28.54 -15.02 -5.20
CA LEU A 383 -27.10 -15.20 -5.25
C LEU A 383 -26.63 -16.12 -4.12
N ALA A 384 -25.56 -16.84 -4.37
CA ALA A 384 -24.96 -17.69 -3.35
C ALA A 384 -24.39 -16.87 -2.19
N ASN A 385 -24.59 -17.32 -0.95
CA ASN A 385 -24.14 -16.64 0.26
C ASN A 385 -22.61 -16.54 0.41
N ASN A 386 -21.85 -17.28 -0.38
CA ASN A 386 -20.39 -17.28 -0.38
C ASN A 386 -19.76 -16.17 -1.27
N ILE A 387 -20.57 -15.37 -1.96
CA ILE A 387 -20.05 -14.24 -2.73
C ILE A 387 -19.57 -13.17 -1.75
N ASP A 388 -18.30 -12.79 -1.86
CA ASP A 388 -17.68 -11.72 -1.08
C ASP A 388 -18.39 -10.37 -1.31
N ASP A 389 -18.65 -9.63 -0.22
CA ASP A 389 -19.36 -8.35 -0.25
C ASP A 389 -18.69 -7.32 -1.17
N GLY A 390 -17.37 -7.29 -1.18
CA GLY A 390 -16.62 -6.39 -2.05
C GLY A 390 -16.72 -6.77 -3.53
N ILE A 391 -16.82 -8.04 -3.85
CA ILE A 391 -17.08 -8.51 -5.22
C ILE A 391 -18.50 -8.13 -5.64
N LEU A 392 -19.49 -8.40 -4.81
CA LEU A 392 -20.87 -8.05 -5.08
C LEU A 392 -21.04 -6.56 -5.38
N LEU A 393 -20.48 -5.71 -4.54
CA LEU A 393 -20.55 -4.25 -4.71
C LEU A 393 -19.76 -3.77 -5.94
N ARG A 394 -18.63 -4.39 -6.26
CA ARG A 394 -17.87 -4.11 -7.49
C ARG A 394 -18.71 -4.43 -8.73
N ASP A 395 -19.36 -5.57 -8.74
CA ASP A 395 -20.14 -6.02 -9.89
C ASP A 395 -21.39 -5.14 -10.07
N PHE A 396 -22.00 -4.66 -8.97
CA PHE A 396 -23.02 -3.63 -9.03
C PHE A 396 -22.51 -2.31 -9.63
N ALA A 397 -21.30 -1.92 -9.27
CA ALA A 397 -20.67 -0.74 -9.84
C ALA A 397 -20.47 -0.88 -11.35
N LEU A 398 -19.94 -2.01 -11.81
CA LEU A 398 -19.75 -2.30 -13.24
C LEU A 398 -21.07 -2.35 -14.00
N PHE A 399 -22.12 -2.92 -13.40
CA PHE A 399 -23.46 -2.90 -13.98
C PHE A 399 -23.99 -1.47 -14.18
N HIS A 400 -23.80 -0.59 -13.20
CA HIS A 400 -24.17 0.83 -13.33
C HIS A 400 -23.32 1.58 -14.37
N GLU A 401 -22.05 1.21 -14.52
CA GLU A 401 -21.19 1.73 -15.60
C GLU A 401 -21.76 1.38 -16.98
N GLU A 402 -22.15 0.13 -17.21
CA GLU A 402 -22.76 -0.30 -18.47
C GLU A 402 -24.06 0.43 -18.78
N LEU A 403 -24.82 0.82 -17.74
CA LEU A 403 -26.01 1.64 -17.87
C LEU A 403 -25.71 3.14 -18.08
N GLY A 404 -24.45 3.55 -18.10
CA GLY A 404 -24.03 4.94 -18.19
C GLY A 404 -24.21 5.76 -16.90
N ASN A 405 -24.58 5.12 -15.78
CA ASN A 405 -24.81 5.74 -14.48
C ASN A 405 -23.50 5.83 -13.68
N ILE A 406 -22.56 6.66 -14.16
CA ILE A 406 -21.21 6.73 -13.59
C ILE A 406 -21.20 7.14 -12.11
N ASP A 407 -22.14 7.95 -11.68
CA ASP A 407 -22.27 8.36 -10.27
C ASP A 407 -22.58 7.16 -9.35
N MET A 408 -23.53 6.31 -9.75
CA MET A 408 -23.88 5.10 -9.02
C MET A 408 -22.75 4.06 -9.12
N ALA A 409 -22.13 3.95 -10.29
CA ALA A 409 -20.94 3.11 -10.46
C ALA A 409 -19.83 3.54 -9.50
N TYR A 410 -19.55 4.82 -9.40
CA TYR A 410 -18.59 5.39 -8.46
C TYR A 410 -18.95 5.09 -7.00
N TYR A 411 -20.24 5.29 -6.63
CA TYR A 411 -20.73 5.02 -5.28
C TYR A 411 -20.50 3.56 -4.87
N PHE A 412 -20.99 2.60 -5.68
CA PHE A 412 -20.83 1.18 -5.36
C PHE A 412 -19.37 0.72 -5.41
N MET A 413 -18.57 1.27 -6.31
CA MET A 413 -17.14 0.95 -6.38
C MET A 413 -16.40 1.46 -5.14
N ARG A 414 -16.79 2.61 -4.59
CA ARG A 414 -16.27 3.14 -3.33
C ARG A 414 -16.66 2.24 -2.14
N GLU A 415 -17.89 1.77 -2.09
CA GLU A 415 -18.33 0.83 -1.06
C GLU A 415 -17.60 -0.52 -1.20
N ALA A 416 -17.43 -1.04 -2.42
CA ALA A 416 -16.65 -2.26 -2.69
C ALA A 416 -15.22 -2.18 -2.15
N ARG A 417 -14.62 -1.00 -2.22
CA ARG A 417 -13.28 -0.74 -1.71
C ARG A 417 -13.16 -0.88 -0.20
N ARG A 418 -14.23 -0.64 0.59
CA ARG A 418 -14.23 -0.84 2.04
C ARG A 418 -13.98 -2.31 2.41
N TYR A 419 -14.47 -3.22 1.58
CA TYR A 419 -14.29 -4.66 1.77
C TYR A 419 -13.01 -5.17 1.09
N ARG A 420 -12.61 -4.55 -0.04
CA ARG A 420 -11.44 -4.93 -0.84
C ARG A 420 -10.56 -3.71 -1.15
N PRO A 421 -9.83 -3.18 -0.15
CA PRO A 421 -9.06 -1.94 -0.29
C PRO A 421 -7.93 -2.02 -1.33
N HIS A 422 -7.50 -3.22 -1.68
CA HIS A 422 -6.40 -3.48 -2.63
C HIS A 422 -6.89 -4.07 -3.96
N GLY A 423 -8.19 -4.07 -4.22
CA GLY A 423 -8.74 -4.60 -5.46
C GLY A 423 -8.29 -3.77 -6.67
N VAL A 424 -7.46 -4.33 -7.55
CA VAL A 424 -6.89 -3.62 -8.71
C VAL A 424 -7.99 -3.04 -9.60
N ILE A 425 -9.03 -3.82 -9.92
CA ILE A 425 -10.18 -3.35 -10.70
C ILE A 425 -10.90 -2.22 -9.97
N ILE A 426 -11.11 -2.36 -8.66
CA ILE A 426 -11.79 -1.35 -7.84
C ILE A 426 -11.03 -0.04 -7.87
N LEU A 427 -9.71 -0.08 -7.68
CA LEU A 427 -8.87 1.12 -7.67
C LEU A 427 -8.78 1.76 -9.06
N GLY A 428 -8.63 0.95 -10.11
CA GLY A 428 -8.60 1.42 -11.50
C GLY A 428 -9.91 2.11 -11.88
N LYS A 429 -11.04 1.47 -11.61
CA LYS A 429 -12.37 2.01 -11.91
C LYS A 429 -12.72 3.24 -11.08
N LEU A 430 -12.32 3.31 -9.82
CA LEU A 430 -12.50 4.52 -9.02
C LEU A 430 -11.77 5.72 -9.61
N LYS A 431 -10.57 5.50 -10.16
CA LYS A 431 -9.84 6.54 -10.88
C LYS A 431 -10.59 6.97 -12.15
N GLU A 432 -10.96 6.01 -13.00
CA GLU A 432 -11.70 6.28 -14.25
C GLU A 432 -13.00 7.03 -14.01
N TYR A 433 -13.80 6.60 -13.02
CA TYR A 433 -15.08 7.27 -12.70
C TYR A 433 -14.84 8.66 -12.14
N SER A 434 -13.84 8.82 -11.27
CA SER A 434 -13.45 10.11 -10.74
C SER A 434 -13.07 11.07 -11.88
N ASP A 435 -12.19 10.65 -12.79
CA ASP A 435 -11.75 11.46 -13.92
C ASP A 435 -12.92 11.79 -14.85
N SER A 436 -13.83 10.86 -15.09
CA SER A 436 -15.05 11.06 -15.88
C SER A 436 -16.02 12.05 -15.23
N LEU A 437 -16.19 12.00 -13.91
CA LEU A 437 -17.06 12.90 -13.16
C LEU A 437 -16.49 14.33 -13.11
N TYR A 438 -15.16 14.46 -13.02
CA TYR A 438 -14.51 15.77 -13.02
C TYR A 438 -14.39 16.38 -14.41
N SER A 439 -14.17 15.58 -15.47
CA SER A 439 -14.12 16.09 -16.86
C SER A 439 -15.48 16.58 -17.38
N LYS A 440 -16.60 16.07 -16.82
CA LYS A 440 -17.95 16.58 -17.12
C LYS A 440 -18.29 17.89 -16.39
N GLN A 441 -17.41 18.34 -15.48
CA GLN A 441 -17.59 19.57 -14.68
C GLN A 441 -16.75 20.74 -15.19
N MET A 442 -15.86 20.54 -16.15
CA MET A 442 -15.19 21.58 -16.93
C MET A 442 -15.96 21.85 -18.24
#